data_6eafc6377f62253d667681e95c015684
#
_entry.id   6eafc6377f62253d667681e95c015684
#
_cell.length_a   1.000
_cell.length_b   1.000
_cell.length_c   1.000
_cell.angle_alpha   90.00
_cell.angle_beta   90.00
_cell.angle_gamma   90.00
#
_symmetry.space_group_name_H-M   'P 1'
#
loop_
_entity.id
_entity.type
_entity.pdbx_description
1 polymer ?
#
loop_
_entity_poly.entity_id
_entity_poly.type
_entity_poly.pdbx_seq_one_letter_code
_entity_poly.pdbx_strand_id
1 'polypeptide(L)'
;MSYSIGIDFGTASGRVILADTSNGHIISRYEEDYANGTYMNSLYDKPLPENYFLQNADDYLQILEQGVQFVLEDSKVNKNDVVGIGVDFTSSTIIFLDEQFEPLHRHEDLKTNPHAYVKLWKHHGAQDEANYMIQMSKNKNWLDYYGSSVNSEWMIPKILEVKHEAPEILRRARYIMEAGDYITSILTNSNIRSNCGIGFKGFWDNEAGFNYDFFHSVDPDLPKIVKEKCEAPIISIGES
;
A
#
# COMPACT_ATOMS: atom_id res chain seq x y z
N MET A 1 -7.44 16.88 -28.72
CA MET A 1 -7.98 16.89 -27.33
C MET A 1 -7.08 16.02 -26.50
N SER A 2 -6.88 16.34 -25.24
CA SER A 2 -6.09 15.53 -24.35
C SER A 2 -6.95 14.97 -23.22
N TYR A 3 -6.64 13.76 -22.79
CA TYR A 3 -7.42 13.04 -21.79
C TYR A 3 -6.50 12.56 -20.67
N SER A 4 -7.09 12.30 -19.51
CA SER A 4 -6.41 11.63 -18.39
C SER A 4 -7.24 10.46 -17.89
N ILE A 5 -6.55 9.45 -17.37
CA ILE A 5 -7.17 8.33 -16.70
C ILE A 5 -7.01 8.52 -15.19
N GLY A 6 -8.09 8.39 -14.43
CA GLY A 6 -8.09 8.32 -12.99
C GLY A 6 -8.43 6.91 -12.55
N ILE A 7 -7.67 6.34 -11.61
CA ILE A 7 -7.89 5.02 -11.04
C ILE A 7 -8.00 5.15 -9.54
N ASP A 8 -9.11 4.69 -8.96
CA ASP A 8 -9.37 4.66 -7.52
C ASP A 8 -9.49 3.20 -7.05
N PHE A 9 -8.60 2.82 -6.14
CA PHE A 9 -8.62 1.51 -5.49
C PHE A 9 -9.24 1.64 -4.09
N GLY A 10 -10.55 1.41 -4.03
CA GLY A 10 -11.31 1.47 -2.78
C GLY A 10 -11.17 0.21 -1.92
N THR A 11 -12.01 0.10 -0.90
CA THR A 11 -12.00 -1.04 0.04
C THR A 11 -12.61 -2.32 -0.55
N ALA A 12 -13.62 -2.20 -1.40
CA ALA A 12 -14.37 -3.34 -1.91
C ALA A 12 -14.36 -3.44 -3.44
N SER A 13 -14.05 -2.34 -4.12
CA SER A 13 -14.09 -2.22 -5.57
C SER A 13 -13.02 -1.27 -6.08
N GLY A 14 -12.71 -1.38 -7.36
CA GLY A 14 -11.89 -0.40 -8.08
C GLY A 14 -12.69 0.33 -9.15
N ARG A 15 -12.26 1.55 -9.43
CA ARG A 15 -12.90 2.43 -10.42
C ARG A 15 -11.86 3.00 -11.36
N VAL A 16 -12.24 3.09 -12.63
CA VAL A 16 -11.42 3.75 -13.65
C VAL A 16 -12.28 4.75 -14.40
N ILE A 17 -11.80 5.97 -14.57
CA ILE A 17 -12.45 6.99 -15.36
C ILE A 17 -11.52 7.49 -16.46
N LEU A 18 -12.08 7.89 -17.58
CA LEU A 18 -11.42 8.70 -18.61
C LEU A 18 -12.06 10.07 -18.65
N ALA A 19 -11.27 11.11 -18.49
CA ALA A 19 -11.74 12.49 -18.43
C ALA A 19 -11.05 13.39 -19.46
N ASP A 20 -11.80 14.33 -20.02
CA ASP A 20 -11.26 15.43 -20.85
C ASP A 20 -10.53 16.44 -19.96
N THR A 21 -9.23 16.64 -20.19
CA THR A 21 -8.40 17.53 -19.39
C THR A 21 -8.73 19.01 -19.52
N SER A 22 -9.48 19.40 -20.55
CA SER A 22 -9.85 20.81 -20.79
C SER A 22 -10.98 21.31 -19.89
N ASN A 23 -11.86 20.39 -19.44
CA ASN A 23 -13.09 20.75 -18.72
C ASN A 23 -13.46 19.80 -17.59
N GLY A 24 -12.71 18.69 -17.41
CA GLY A 24 -12.97 17.69 -16.38
C GLY A 24 -14.17 16.78 -16.65
N HIS A 25 -14.74 16.82 -17.86
CA HIS A 25 -15.89 15.97 -18.20
C HIS A 25 -15.45 14.49 -18.26
N ILE A 26 -16.14 13.62 -17.53
CA ILE A 26 -15.93 12.17 -17.57
C ILE A 26 -16.56 11.61 -18.85
N ILE A 27 -15.72 11.04 -19.71
CA ILE A 27 -16.11 10.48 -21.02
C ILE A 27 -16.56 9.03 -20.87
N SER A 28 -15.85 8.25 -20.05
CA SER A 28 -16.17 6.84 -19.79
C SER A 28 -15.84 6.48 -18.36
N ARG A 29 -16.51 5.45 -17.82
CA ARG A 29 -16.34 4.97 -16.44
C ARG A 29 -16.45 3.46 -16.41
N TYR A 30 -15.56 2.86 -15.63
CA TYR A 30 -15.58 1.45 -15.25
C TYR A 30 -15.60 1.35 -13.73
N GLU A 31 -16.34 0.40 -13.18
CA GLU A 31 -16.36 0.06 -11.75
C GLU A 31 -16.62 -1.44 -11.62
N GLU A 32 -15.84 -2.10 -10.76
CA GLU A 32 -16.00 -3.53 -10.49
C GLU A 32 -15.59 -3.86 -9.06
N ASP A 33 -16.35 -4.76 -8.44
CA ASP A 33 -16.02 -5.31 -7.14
C ASP A 33 -14.80 -6.25 -7.26
N TYR A 34 -13.95 -6.26 -6.22
CA TYR A 34 -12.81 -7.17 -6.20
C TYR A 34 -13.26 -8.63 -6.17
N ALA A 35 -12.74 -9.44 -7.09
CA ALA A 35 -13.13 -10.83 -7.26
C ALA A 35 -12.92 -11.67 -5.99
N ASN A 36 -11.83 -11.41 -5.25
CA ASN A 36 -11.52 -12.07 -3.98
C ASN A 36 -12.11 -11.31 -2.77
N GLY A 37 -12.49 -10.06 -2.93
CA GLY A 37 -13.01 -9.22 -1.85
C GLY A 37 -11.99 -8.97 -0.74
N THR A 38 -12.47 -8.97 0.51
CA THR A 38 -11.62 -8.84 1.71
C THR A 38 -11.67 -10.13 2.51
N TYR A 39 -10.51 -10.74 2.74
CA TYR A 39 -10.38 -11.87 3.65
C TYR A 39 -10.41 -11.37 5.09
N MET A 40 -11.43 -11.74 5.87
CA MET A 40 -11.59 -11.34 7.27
C MET A 40 -12.04 -12.47 8.20
N ASN A 41 -12.54 -13.57 7.65
CA ASN A 41 -13.00 -14.71 8.46
C ASN A 41 -12.09 -15.93 8.27
N SER A 42 -11.64 -16.16 7.04
CA SER A 42 -10.79 -17.30 6.69
C SER A 42 -9.95 -17.01 5.45
N LEU A 43 -8.84 -17.74 5.34
CA LEU A 43 -7.99 -17.81 4.17
C LEU A 43 -7.70 -19.31 3.90
N TYR A 44 -8.07 -19.83 2.69
CA TYR A 44 -7.96 -21.26 2.36
C TYR A 44 -8.53 -22.18 3.45
N ASP A 45 -9.77 -21.91 3.87
CA ASP A 45 -10.50 -22.67 4.90
C ASP A 45 -9.88 -22.66 6.31
N LYS A 46 -8.80 -21.91 6.52
CA LYS A 46 -8.23 -21.67 7.84
C LYS A 46 -8.81 -20.38 8.43
N PRO A 47 -9.30 -20.41 9.67
CA PRO A 47 -9.81 -19.21 10.31
C PRO A 47 -8.70 -18.16 10.44
N LEU A 48 -9.03 -16.91 10.17
CA LEU A 48 -8.17 -15.77 10.45
C LEU A 48 -8.42 -15.26 11.88
N PRO A 49 -7.39 -14.69 12.53
CA PRO A 49 -7.58 -13.98 13.78
C PRO A 49 -8.62 -12.85 13.64
N GLU A 50 -9.28 -12.52 14.72
CA GLU A 50 -10.15 -11.35 14.79
C GLU A 50 -9.35 -10.08 14.42
N ASN A 51 -10.00 -9.16 13.73
CA ASN A 51 -9.38 -7.90 13.26
C ASN A 51 -8.36 -8.03 12.12
N TYR A 52 -8.25 -9.20 11.48
CA TYR A 52 -7.51 -9.33 10.23
C TYR A 52 -8.38 -8.91 9.05
N PHE A 53 -7.84 -8.01 8.22
CA PHE A 53 -8.45 -7.55 6.98
C PHE A 53 -7.40 -7.55 5.89
N LEU A 54 -7.48 -8.56 5.02
CA LEU A 54 -6.47 -8.81 3.99
C LEU A 54 -7.09 -8.72 2.60
N GLN A 55 -6.28 -8.36 1.61
CA GLN A 55 -6.70 -8.34 0.21
C GLN A 55 -5.70 -9.09 -0.68
N ASN A 56 -6.19 -9.50 -1.84
CA ASN A 56 -5.39 -10.10 -2.89
C ASN A 56 -4.93 -8.99 -3.85
N ALA A 57 -3.63 -8.83 -4.05
CA ALA A 57 -3.10 -7.82 -4.96
C ALA A 57 -3.46 -8.08 -6.44
N ASP A 58 -3.83 -9.30 -6.80
CA ASP A 58 -4.28 -9.63 -8.15
C ASP A 58 -5.57 -8.91 -8.53
N ASP A 59 -6.43 -8.62 -7.54
CA ASP A 59 -7.65 -7.83 -7.77
C ASP A 59 -7.33 -6.41 -8.25
N TYR A 60 -6.26 -5.81 -7.73
CA TYR A 60 -5.83 -4.48 -8.17
C TYR A 60 -5.32 -4.49 -9.61
N LEU A 61 -4.54 -5.51 -9.98
CA LEU A 61 -4.03 -5.66 -11.33
C LEU A 61 -5.15 -5.93 -12.33
N GLN A 62 -6.16 -6.70 -11.93
CA GLN A 62 -7.36 -6.92 -12.73
C GLN A 62 -8.11 -5.61 -13.00
N ILE A 63 -8.36 -4.79 -11.98
CA ILE A 63 -9.00 -3.48 -12.14
C ILE A 63 -8.16 -2.58 -13.06
N LEU A 64 -6.86 -2.53 -12.86
CA LEU A 64 -5.95 -1.75 -13.69
C LEU A 64 -6.05 -2.15 -15.17
N GLU A 65 -5.92 -3.44 -15.46
CA GLU A 65 -5.90 -3.95 -16.84
C GLU A 65 -7.28 -3.81 -17.50
N GLN A 66 -8.31 -4.38 -16.88
CA GLN A 66 -9.66 -4.42 -17.47
C GLN A 66 -10.30 -3.03 -17.52
N GLY A 67 -10.15 -2.23 -16.47
CA GLY A 67 -10.73 -0.90 -16.40
C GLY A 67 -10.11 0.07 -17.39
N VAL A 68 -8.78 0.06 -17.54
CA VAL A 68 -8.11 0.91 -18.55
C VAL A 68 -8.49 0.49 -19.97
N GLN A 69 -8.51 -0.82 -20.25
CA GLN A 69 -8.97 -1.32 -21.54
C GLN A 69 -10.41 -0.89 -21.82
N PHE A 70 -11.31 -1.11 -20.88
CA PHE A 70 -12.73 -0.76 -21.03
C PHE A 70 -12.95 0.72 -21.34
N VAL A 71 -12.37 1.64 -20.58
CA VAL A 71 -12.61 3.07 -20.78
C VAL A 71 -12.06 3.59 -22.11
N LEU A 72 -10.98 2.99 -22.62
CA LEU A 72 -10.44 3.31 -23.95
C LEU A 72 -11.32 2.77 -25.06
N GLU A 73 -11.82 1.55 -24.96
CA GLU A 73 -12.70 0.92 -25.95
C GLU A 73 -14.09 1.59 -26.02
N ASP A 74 -14.70 1.85 -24.86
CA ASP A 74 -16.01 2.48 -24.74
C ASP A 74 -16.01 3.91 -25.26
N SER A 75 -15.00 4.70 -24.89
CA SER A 75 -14.87 6.09 -25.32
C SER A 75 -14.42 6.26 -26.77
N LYS A 76 -13.78 5.24 -27.36
CA LYS A 76 -13.12 5.29 -28.67
C LYS A 76 -12.02 6.37 -28.76
N VAL A 77 -11.51 6.82 -27.61
CA VAL A 77 -10.38 7.76 -27.53
C VAL A 77 -9.10 7.04 -27.94
N ASN A 78 -8.28 7.72 -28.75
CA ASN A 78 -6.97 7.19 -29.09
C ASN A 78 -6.07 7.22 -27.83
N LYS A 79 -5.47 6.08 -27.48
CA LYS A 79 -4.56 5.98 -26.33
C LYS A 79 -3.42 7.00 -26.35
N ASN A 80 -2.98 7.44 -27.54
CA ASN A 80 -1.95 8.47 -27.69
C ASN A 80 -2.41 9.89 -27.29
N ASP A 81 -3.72 10.10 -27.12
CA ASP A 81 -4.29 11.34 -26.62
C ASP A 81 -4.43 11.36 -25.09
N VAL A 82 -4.12 10.24 -24.42
CA VAL A 82 -4.04 10.15 -22.94
C VAL A 82 -2.69 10.69 -22.51
N VAL A 83 -2.71 11.79 -21.76
CA VAL A 83 -1.49 12.51 -21.34
C VAL A 83 -1.03 12.18 -19.94
N GLY A 84 -1.82 11.43 -19.17
CA GLY A 84 -1.44 11.03 -17.81
C GLY A 84 -2.43 10.07 -17.17
N ILE A 85 -1.92 9.37 -16.14
CA ILE A 85 -2.70 8.49 -15.28
C ILE A 85 -2.51 8.96 -13.83
N GLY A 86 -3.61 9.16 -13.12
CA GLY A 86 -3.61 9.41 -11.67
C GLY A 86 -4.10 8.17 -10.93
N VAL A 87 -3.44 7.83 -9.83
CA VAL A 87 -3.81 6.70 -8.97
C VAL A 87 -4.19 7.23 -7.60
N ASP A 88 -5.36 6.84 -7.11
CA ASP A 88 -5.79 6.99 -5.73
C ASP A 88 -5.92 5.61 -5.07
N PHE A 89 -5.57 5.54 -3.79
CA PHE A 89 -5.55 4.28 -3.06
C PHE A 89 -5.89 4.49 -1.58
N THR A 90 -6.51 3.50 -0.95
CA THR A 90 -6.72 3.52 0.51
C THR A 90 -5.37 3.54 1.22
N SER A 91 -5.07 4.65 1.88
CA SER A 91 -3.80 4.87 2.59
C SER A 91 -3.60 3.86 3.73
N SER A 92 -2.37 3.49 4.02
CA SER A 92 -1.99 2.43 4.99
C SER A 92 -2.39 1.02 4.54
N THR A 93 -2.51 0.79 3.26
CA THR A 93 -2.69 -0.54 2.68
C THR A 93 -1.32 -1.05 2.24
N ILE A 94 -0.74 -1.99 3.02
CA ILE A 94 0.67 -2.37 2.91
C ILE A 94 0.82 -3.69 2.17
N ILE A 95 1.76 -3.73 1.23
CA ILE A 95 2.10 -4.89 0.42
C ILE A 95 3.55 -5.33 0.63
N PHE A 96 3.78 -6.64 0.61
CA PHE A 96 5.08 -7.30 0.70
C PHE A 96 5.42 -7.93 -0.64
N LEU A 97 6.55 -7.55 -1.23
CA LEU A 97 6.95 -7.93 -2.58
C LEU A 97 8.34 -8.58 -2.58
N ASP A 98 8.58 -9.46 -3.54
CA ASP A 98 9.90 -10.02 -3.81
C ASP A 98 10.78 -9.09 -4.66
N GLU A 99 11.93 -9.59 -5.12
CA GLU A 99 12.90 -8.85 -5.94
C GLU A 99 12.36 -8.47 -7.33
N GLN A 100 11.37 -9.18 -7.84
CA GLN A 100 10.71 -8.95 -9.12
C GLN A 100 9.47 -8.08 -9.02
N PHE A 101 9.20 -7.48 -7.85
CA PHE A 101 7.96 -6.77 -7.54
C PHE A 101 6.71 -7.67 -7.56
N GLU A 102 6.88 -9.00 -7.41
CA GLU A 102 5.75 -9.91 -7.30
C GLU A 102 5.25 -9.96 -5.86
N PRO A 103 3.92 -9.89 -5.64
CA PRO A 103 3.31 -10.05 -4.33
C PRO A 103 3.62 -11.41 -3.72
N LEU A 104 4.04 -11.46 -2.45
CA LEU A 104 4.49 -12.70 -1.82
C LEU A 104 3.41 -13.80 -1.76
N HIS A 105 2.12 -13.45 -1.73
CA HIS A 105 1.04 -14.44 -1.74
C HIS A 105 0.96 -15.27 -3.04
N ARG A 106 1.61 -14.82 -4.13
CA ARG A 106 1.69 -15.57 -5.39
C ARG A 106 2.65 -16.75 -5.33
N HIS A 107 3.59 -16.75 -4.36
CA HIS A 107 4.48 -17.90 -4.17
C HIS A 107 3.71 -19.08 -3.58
N GLU A 108 3.83 -20.25 -4.21
CA GLU A 108 3.05 -21.45 -3.86
C GLU A 108 3.23 -21.86 -2.39
N ASP A 109 4.44 -21.71 -1.83
CA ASP A 109 4.76 -22.02 -0.45
C ASP A 109 4.24 -20.98 0.55
N LEU A 110 3.82 -19.79 0.09
CA LEU A 110 3.33 -18.69 0.92
C LEU A 110 1.83 -18.41 0.76
N LYS A 111 1.17 -18.98 -0.23
CA LYS A 111 -0.22 -18.67 -0.57
C LYS A 111 -1.22 -18.90 0.58
N THR A 112 -0.90 -19.77 1.54
CA THR A 112 -1.76 -20.01 2.72
C THR A 112 -1.33 -19.22 3.95
N ASN A 113 -0.27 -18.39 3.85
CA ASN A 113 0.19 -17.55 4.95
C ASN A 113 -0.52 -16.18 4.88
N PRO A 114 -1.32 -15.79 5.89
CA PRO A 114 -2.07 -14.54 5.86
C PRO A 114 -1.16 -13.31 5.79
N HIS A 115 0.07 -13.39 6.32
CA HIS A 115 1.01 -12.28 6.29
C HIS A 115 1.65 -12.04 4.92
N ALA A 116 1.47 -12.96 3.96
CA ALA A 116 1.90 -12.77 2.56
C ALA A 116 0.93 -11.89 1.76
N TYR A 117 -0.26 -11.65 2.28
CA TYR A 117 -1.31 -10.86 1.64
C TYR A 117 -1.21 -9.37 1.98
N VAL A 118 -1.88 -8.55 1.18
CA VAL A 118 -1.98 -7.12 1.44
C VAL A 118 -2.73 -6.88 2.74
N LYS A 119 -2.13 -6.11 3.65
CA LYS A 119 -2.76 -5.68 4.90
C LYS A 119 -3.53 -4.39 4.66
N LEU A 120 -4.86 -4.48 4.60
CA LEU A 120 -5.74 -3.36 4.32
C LEU A 120 -5.64 -2.26 5.40
N TRP A 121 -6.01 -1.03 5.06
CA TRP A 121 -6.01 0.09 6.01
C TRP A 121 -6.74 -0.23 7.33
N LYS A 122 -7.85 -0.94 7.30
CA LYS A 122 -8.63 -1.36 8.49
C LYS A 122 -8.13 -2.64 9.17
N HIS A 123 -6.94 -3.15 8.81
CA HIS A 123 -6.31 -4.27 9.51
C HIS A 123 -5.79 -3.81 10.87
N HIS A 124 -6.30 -4.41 11.94
CA HIS A 124 -5.99 -4.06 13.33
C HIS A 124 -5.20 -5.17 14.07
N GLY A 125 -4.68 -6.16 13.35
CA GLY A 125 -3.87 -7.23 13.95
C GLY A 125 -2.65 -6.70 14.71
N ALA A 126 -2.08 -5.58 14.28
CA ALA A 126 -0.90 -4.94 14.87
C ALA A 126 -1.17 -4.06 16.11
N GLN A 127 -2.24 -4.33 16.87
CA GLN A 127 -2.60 -3.46 17.99
C GLN A 127 -1.59 -3.52 19.15
N ASP A 128 -1.02 -4.68 19.42
CA ASP A 128 -0.03 -4.84 20.48
C ASP A 128 1.27 -4.12 20.13
N GLU A 129 1.69 -4.15 18.88
CA GLU A 129 2.84 -3.42 18.36
C GLU A 129 2.64 -1.90 18.47
N ALA A 130 1.46 -1.41 18.10
CA ALA A 130 1.12 0.01 18.23
C ALA A 130 1.18 0.47 19.70
N ASN A 131 0.60 -0.30 20.61
CA ASN A 131 0.64 -0.05 22.05
C ASN A 131 2.08 -0.06 22.59
N TYR A 132 2.89 -1.00 22.14
CA TYR A 132 4.30 -1.09 22.53
C TYR A 132 5.10 0.12 22.02
N MET A 133 4.90 0.56 20.78
CA MET A 133 5.52 1.78 20.24
C MET A 133 5.17 3.01 21.08
N ILE A 134 3.91 3.17 21.49
CA ILE A 134 3.49 4.25 22.41
C ILE A 134 4.23 4.15 23.75
N GLN A 135 4.37 2.94 24.29
CA GLN A 135 5.08 2.73 25.55
C GLN A 135 6.56 3.14 25.44
N MET A 136 7.22 2.77 24.34
CA MET A 136 8.64 3.09 24.11
C MET A 136 8.90 4.58 23.88
N SER A 137 7.89 5.34 23.45
CA SER A 137 7.98 6.79 23.25
C SER A 137 7.77 7.60 24.54
N LYS A 138 7.44 6.97 25.68
CA LYS A 138 7.21 7.70 26.94
C LYS A 138 8.43 8.53 27.34
N ASN A 139 8.17 9.79 27.70
CA ASN A 139 9.19 10.78 28.05
C ASN A 139 10.12 11.20 26.90
N LYS A 140 9.70 10.97 25.66
CA LYS A 140 10.33 11.44 24.43
C LYS A 140 9.33 12.22 23.61
N ASN A 141 9.83 13.10 22.74
CA ASN A 141 9.00 13.90 21.82
C ASN A 141 8.75 13.22 20.47
N TRP A 142 9.05 11.94 20.34
CA TRP A 142 9.00 11.23 19.07
C TRP A 142 7.60 11.13 18.45
N LEU A 143 6.56 11.17 19.29
CA LEU A 143 5.17 11.10 18.85
C LEU A 143 4.40 12.42 18.96
N ASP A 144 5.07 13.54 19.25
CA ASP A 144 4.38 14.83 19.42
C ASP A 144 3.63 15.24 18.15
N TYR A 145 4.27 15.08 17.00
CA TYR A 145 3.66 15.33 15.69
C TYR A 145 2.46 14.40 15.38
N TYR A 146 2.42 13.23 16.01
CA TYR A 146 1.40 12.19 15.82
C TYR A 146 0.32 12.22 16.92
N GLY A 147 0.23 13.29 17.70
CA GLY A 147 -0.72 13.41 18.80
C GLY A 147 -0.44 12.43 19.95
N SER A 148 0.83 12.10 20.17
CA SER A 148 1.30 11.16 21.20
C SER A 148 0.66 9.76 21.09
N SER A 149 0.30 9.35 19.86
CA SER A 149 -0.39 8.09 19.57
C SER A 149 0.22 7.39 18.36
N VAL A 150 0.02 6.07 18.29
CA VAL A 150 0.30 5.21 17.14
C VAL A 150 -0.94 4.36 16.88
N ASN A 151 -1.36 4.26 15.64
CA ASN A 151 -2.49 3.44 15.26
C ASN A 151 -2.00 2.11 14.66
N SER A 152 -2.65 1.00 15.03
CA SER A 152 -2.38 -0.34 14.48
C SER A 152 -2.56 -0.44 12.97
N GLU A 153 -3.31 0.48 12.37
CA GLU A 153 -3.48 0.58 10.92
C GLU A 153 -2.21 1.02 10.18
N TRP A 154 -1.26 1.68 10.86
CA TRP A 154 -0.11 2.29 10.22
C TRP A 154 0.95 1.26 9.81
N MET A 155 1.83 1.69 8.90
CA MET A 155 2.82 0.82 8.26
C MET A 155 3.78 0.14 9.25
N ILE A 156 4.38 0.89 10.17
CA ILE A 156 5.41 0.35 11.08
C ILE A 156 4.86 -0.70 12.06
N PRO A 157 3.72 -0.50 12.74
CA PRO A 157 3.09 -1.57 13.52
C PRO A 157 2.83 -2.84 12.71
N LYS A 158 2.34 -2.74 11.47
CA LYS A 158 2.10 -3.90 10.59
C LYS A 158 3.39 -4.63 10.20
N ILE A 159 4.50 -3.91 10.02
CA ILE A 159 5.81 -4.51 9.79
C ILE A 159 6.28 -5.30 11.03
N LEU A 160 6.09 -4.73 12.22
CA LEU A 160 6.43 -5.40 13.48
C LEU A 160 5.58 -6.64 13.71
N GLU A 161 4.27 -6.58 13.46
CA GLU A 161 3.39 -7.75 13.50
C GLU A 161 3.93 -8.87 12.60
N VAL A 162 4.27 -8.56 11.35
CA VAL A 162 4.85 -9.56 10.43
C VAL A 162 6.21 -10.06 10.93
N LYS A 163 7.03 -9.21 11.54
CA LYS A 163 8.30 -9.64 12.15
C LYS A 163 8.11 -10.66 13.26
N HIS A 164 7.10 -10.46 14.10
CA HIS A 164 6.83 -11.30 15.26
C HIS A 164 6.12 -12.61 14.88
N GLU A 165 5.10 -12.52 14.03
CA GLU A 165 4.21 -13.66 13.74
C GLU A 165 4.65 -14.48 12.52
N ALA A 166 5.32 -13.85 11.54
CA ALA A 166 5.72 -14.49 10.29
C ALA A 166 7.09 -13.97 9.78
N PRO A 167 8.17 -14.17 10.55
CA PRO A 167 9.49 -13.63 10.19
C PRO A 167 10.02 -14.15 8.84
N GLU A 168 9.52 -15.27 8.34
CA GLU A 168 9.84 -15.78 7.00
C GLU A 168 9.30 -14.87 5.89
N ILE A 169 8.12 -14.26 6.07
CA ILE A 169 7.57 -13.28 5.13
C ILE A 169 8.49 -12.06 5.06
N LEU A 170 8.90 -11.56 6.22
CA LEU A 170 9.81 -10.42 6.26
C LEU A 170 11.16 -10.72 5.62
N ARG A 171 11.70 -11.95 5.78
CA ARG A 171 12.95 -12.36 5.13
C ARG A 171 12.81 -12.46 3.60
N ARG A 172 11.67 -12.95 3.12
CA ARG A 172 11.36 -13.11 1.68
C ARG A 172 11.06 -11.79 1.01
N ALA A 173 10.45 -10.84 1.72
CA ALA A 173 10.17 -9.53 1.19
C ALA A 173 11.46 -8.78 0.84
N ARG A 174 11.55 -8.32 -0.41
CA ARG A 174 12.57 -7.35 -0.83
C ARG A 174 12.06 -5.93 -0.67
N TYR A 175 10.76 -5.71 -0.94
CA TYR A 175 10.14 -4.40 -0.82
C TYR A 175 8.90 -4.49 0.05
N ILE A 176 8.70 -3.45 0.88
CA ILE A 176 7.50 -3.22 1.68
C ILE A 176 7.07 -1.79 1.38
N MET A 177 5.84 -1.62 0.90
CA MET A 177 5.37 -0.31 0.47
C MET A 177 3.84 -0.17 0.58
N GLU A 178 3.37 1.05 0.42
CA GLU A 178 1.95 1.32 0.19
C GLU A 178 1.50 0.68 -1.13
N ALA A 179 0.29 0.17 -1.19
CA ALA A 179 -0.23 -0.45 -2.40
C ALA A 179 -0.40 0.55 -3.57
N GLY A 180 -0.62 1.84 -3.26
CA GLY A 180 -0.60 2.90 -4.27
C GLY A 180 0.78 3.08 -4.91
N ASP A 181 1.86 2.99 -4.12
CA ASP A 181 3.23 3.03 -4.64
C ASP A 181 3.55 1.78 -5.48
N TYR A 182 2.99 0.62 -5.10
CA TYR A 182 3.11 -0.61 -5.89
C TYR A 182 2.51 -0.45 -7.29
N ILE A 183 1.27 0.05 -7.40
CA ILE A 183 0.64 0.30 -8.69
C ILE A 183 1.45 1.32 -9.52
N THR A 184 1.88 2.40 -8.89
CA THR A 184 2.72 3.40 -9.56
C THR A 184 4.04 2.80 -10.04
N SER A 185 4.68 1.95 -9.22
CA SER A 185 5.93 1.26 -9.57
C SER A 185 5.76 0.34 -10.79
N ILE A 186 4.64 -0.38 -10.89
CA ILE A 186 4.31 -1.21 -12.06
C ILE A 186 4.12 -0.35 -13.31
N LEU A 187 3.33 0.73 -13.21
CA LEU A 187 3.03 1.60 -14.34
C LEU A 187 4.28 2.31 -14.89
N THR A 188 5.22 2.65 -14.02
CA THR A 188 6.41 3.45 -14.36
C THR A 188 7.69 2.63 -14.48
N ASN A 189 7.66 1.36 -14.07
CA ASN A 189 8.83 0.51 -13.90
C ASN A 189 9.91 1.16 -13.02
N SER A 190 9.48 1.84 -11.95
CA SER A 190 10.35 2.61 -11.06
C SER A 190 10.06 2.29 -9.60
N ASN A 191 11.11 2.09 -8.79
CA ASN A 191 10.97 1.91 -7.34
C ASN A 191 11.03 3.26 -6.63
N ILE A 192 9.90 3.93 -6.53
CA ILE A 192 9.75 5.23 -5.87
C ILE A 192 8.66 5.18 -4.81
N ARG A 193 8.60 6.19 -3.94
CA ARG A 193 7.54 6.37 -2.95
C ARG A 193 6.91 7.74 -3.11
N SER A 194 5.59 7.79 -2.94
CA SER A 194 4.88 9.05 -2.79
C SER A 194 5.06 9.58 -1.37
N ASN A 195 5.42 10.87 -1.23
CA ASN A 195 5.46 11.52 0.08
C ASN A 195 4.09 11.54 0.77
N CYS A 196 2.99 11.45 0.02
CA CYS A 196 1.64 11.31 0.56
C CYS A 196 1.42 9.94 1.20
N GLY A 197 1.86 8.84 0.55
CA GLY A 197 1.72 7.49 1.08
C GLY A 197 2.59 7.22 2.29
N ILE A 198 3.90 7.52 2.19
CA ILE A 198 4.87 7.19 3.24
C ILE A 198 4.92 8.23 4.37
N GLY A 199 4.32 9.40 4.19
CA GLY A 199 4.36 10.52 5.13
C GLY A 199 3.89 10.17 6.53
N PHE A 200 2.82 10.82 7.01
CA PHE A 200 2.36 10.70 8.40
C PHE A 200 2.20 9.25 8.90
N LYS A 201 1.54 8.40 8.12
CA LYS A 201 1.24 7.00 8.53
C LYS A 201 2.43 6.04 8.37
N GLY A 202 3.42 6.39 7.57
CA GLY A 202 4.70 5.67 7.45
C GLY A 202 5.80 6.21 8.36
N PHE A 203 5.54 7.26 9.14
CA PHE A 203 6.51 7.94 10.01
C PHE A 203 7.65 8.63 9.24
N TRP A 204 7.38 9.05 8.01
CA TRP A 204 8.31 9.86 7.24
C TRP A 204 8.04 11.36 7.44
N ASP A 205 9.09 12.12 7.71
CA ASP A 205 9.09 13.58 7.73
C ASP A 205 9.90 14.12 6.55
N ASN A 206 9.38 15.12 5.85
CA ASN A 206 10.03 15.65 4.64
C ASN A 206 11.39 16.33 4.92
N GLU A 207 11.62 16.80 6.13
CA GLU A 207 12.88 17.47 6.52
C GLU A 207 13.83 16.50 7.24
N ALA A 208 13.30 15.70 8.16
CA ALA A 208 14.08 14.81 9.05
C ALA A 208 14.19 13.37 8.56
N GLY A 209 13.34 12.94 7.62
CA GLY A 209 13.26 11.55 7.19
C GLY A 209 12.61 10.65 8.24
N PHE A 210 13.02 9.38 8.28
CA PHE A 210 12.59 8.44 9.31
C PHE A 210 13.31 8.69 10.65
N ASN A 211 12.57 8.58 11.75
CA ASN A 211 13.17 8.65 13.08
C ASN A 211 13.76 7.28 13.49
N TYR A 212 15.00 7.03 13.08
CA TYR A 212 15.67 5.76 13.36
C TYR A 212 16.00 5.55 14.84
N ASP A 213 16.17 6.61 15.63
CA ASP A 213 16.36 6.47 17.08
C ASP A 213 15.09 5.95 17.76
N PHE A 214 13.92 6.44 17.33
CA PHE A 214 12.65 5.90 17.77
C PHE A 214 12.49 4.44 17.35
N PHE A 215 12.74 4.12 16.09
CA PHE A 215 12.64 2.75 15.59
C PHE A 215 13.57 1.81 16.33
N HIS A 216 14.82 2.21 16.57
CA HIS A 216 15.78 1.40 17.33
C HIS A 216 15.34 1.15 18.79
N SER A 217 14.69 2.13 19.40
CA SER A 217 14.15 1.97 20.77
C SER A 217 12.99 0.98 20.84
N VAL A 218 12.22 0.86 19.77
CA VAL A 218 11.11 -0.10 19.64
C VAL A 218 11.65 -1.51 19.36
N ASP A 219 12.53 -1.62 18.37
CA ASP A 219 13.15 -2.88 17.98
C ASP A 219 14.52 -2.62 17.33
N PRO A 220 15.61 -3.26 17.83
CA PRO A 220 16.97 -3.01 17.31
C PRO A 220 17.17 -3.28 15.82
N ASP A 221 16.35 -4.18 15.21
CA ASP A 221 16.44 -4.51 13.79
C ASP A 221 15.56 -3.61 12.92
N LEU A 222 14.58 -2.90 13.50
CA LEU A 222 13.62 -2.12 12.74
C LEU A 222 14.27 -1.04 11.86
N PRO A 223 15.30 -0.28 12.30
CA PRO A 223 16.02 0.65 11.43
C PRO A 223 16.55 0.01 10.16
N LYS A 224 17.13 -1.19 10.28
CA LYS A 224 17.66 -1.93 9.14
C LYS A 224 16.55 -2.39 8.20
N ILE A 225 15.44 -2.90 8.75
CA ILE A 225 14.28 -3.36 7.97
C ILE A 225 13.71 -2.19 7.16
N VAL A 226 13.48 -1.04 7.78
CA VAL A 226 12.95 0.13 7.11
C VAL A 226 13.90 0.61 6.01
N LYS A 227 15.19 0.73 6.32
CA LYS A 227 16.21 1.18 5.38
C LYS A 227 16.34 0.26 4.16
N GLU A 228 16.33 -1.05 4.35
CA GLU A 228 16.56 -2.00 3.28
C GLU A 228 15.31 -2.31 2.44
N LYS A 229 14.11 -2.18 3.02
CA LYS A 229 12.86 -2.67 2.40
C LYS A 229 11.82 -1.60 2.13
N CYS A 230 11.82 -0.49 2.89
CA CYS A 230 10.81 0.57 2.75
C CYS A 230 11.37 1.80 2.03
N GLU A 231 12.66 2.13 2.26
CA GLU A 231 13.27 3.30 1.64
C GLU A 231 13.41 3.16 0.11
N ALA A 232 13.12 4.25 -0.54
CA ALA A 232 13.35 4.50 -1.95
C ALA A 232 13.34 6.02 -2.15
N PRO A 233 13.68 6.55 -3.33
CA PRO A 233 13.47 7.96 -3.62
C PRO A 233 12.01 8.34 -3.36
N ILE A 234 11.82 9.39 -2.57
CA ILE A 234 10.49 9.91 -2.21
C ILE A 234 10.26 11.17 -3.02
N ILE A 235 9.14 11.21 -3.72
CA ILE A 235 8.77 12.31 -4.60
C ILE A 235 7.40 12.88 -4.21
N SER A 236 7.21 14.16 -4.46
CA SER A 236 5.92 14.81 -4.28
C SER A 236 4.98 14.50 -5.44
N ILE A 237 3.67 14.53 -5.18
CA ILE A 237 2.67 14.36 -6.23
C ILE A 237 2.85 15.45 -7.28
N GLY A 238 2.92 15.04 -8.54
CA GLY A 238 3.11 15.95 -9.69
C GLY A 238 4.57 16.25 -10.05
N GLU A 239 5.52 15.72 -9.31
CA GLU A 239 6.95 15.72 -9.69
C GLU A 239 7.26 14.49 -10.54
N SER A 240 8.29 14.60 -11.42
CA SER A 240 8.73 13.55 -12.34
C SER A 240 10.22 13.28 -12.21
#